data_179688b5117decc81c55ee129bf68224
#
_entry.id   179688b5117decc81c55ee129bf68224
#
_cell.length_a   1.000
_cell.length_b   1.000
_cell.length_c   1.000
_cell.angle_alpha   90.00
_cell.angle_beta   90.00
_cell.angle_gamma   90.00
#
_symmetry.space_group_name_H-M   'P 1'
#
loop_
_entity.id
_entity.type
_entity.pdbx_description
1 polymer ?
#
loop_
_entity_poly.entity_id
_entity_poly.type
_entity_poly.pdbx_seq_one_letter_code
_entity_poly.pdbx_strand_id
1 'polypeptide(L)'
;MKNIIAGIFTIITLGLMAWIASNGGAYNGGEAGKITQDIGNRQGSVKTDNAPQEKSDREKENEALTALRDKAGNVGSFKVSDEFKSKCSSCHGVDGSGMQYGKKLMGPRLFGQSADAIYKKLDDFKAGRKENIVMRGLLLHLEQKDLRRLANEIGEFPARKKALEDSNK
;
A
#
# COMPACT_ATOMS: atom_id res chain seq x y z
N MET A 1 27.61 -52.15 -24.42
CA MET A 1 26.73 -51.94 -23.26
C MET A 1 26.58 -50.44 -22.89
N LYS A 2 27.68 -49.65 -22.87
CA LYS A 2 27.58 -48.20 -22.50
C LYS A 2 26.65 -47.37 -23.41
N ASN A 3 26.65 -47.62 -24.71
CA ASN A 3 25.83 -46.89 -25.68
C ASN A 3 24.32 -47.24 -25.59
N ILE A 4 24.00 -48.48 -25.16
CA ILE A 4 22.61 -48.92 -24.98
C ILE A 4 22.01 -48.22 -23.74
N ILE A 5 22.79 -48.11 -22.66
CA ILE A 5 22.36 -47.44 -21.44
C ILE A 5 22.12 -45.95 -21.71
N ALA A 6 23.01 -45.30 -22.45
CA ALA A 6 22.85 -43.90 -22.85
C ALA A 6 21.60 -43.69 -23.72
N GLY A 7 21.33 -44.61 -24.67
CA GLY A 7 20.13 -44.55 -25.52
C GLY A 7 18.83 -44.69 -24.72
N ILE A 8 18.80 -45.61 -23.75
CA ILE A 8 17.61 -45.77 -22.88
C ILE A 8 17.39 -44.52 -22.04
N PHE A 9 18.46 -43.89 -21.51
CA PHE A 9 18.34 -42.68 -20.69
C PHE A 9 17.82 -41.49 -21.50
N THR A 10 18.27 -41.33 -22.76
CA THR A 10 17.75 -40.25 -23.64
C THR A 10 16.28 -40.49 -24.02
N ILE A 11 15.85 -41.70 -24.25
CA ILE A 11 14.43 -41.99 -24.54
C ILE A 11 13.53 -41.69 -23.32
N ILE A 12 13.99 -42.06 -22.12
CA ILE A 12 13.23 -41.80 -20.88
C ILE A 12 13.13 -40.29 -20.64
N THR A 13 14.21 -39.53 -20.83
CA THR A 13 14.14 -38.05 -20.61
C THR A 13 13.26 -37.36 -21.62
N LEU A 14 13.32 -37.75 -22.91
CA LEU A 14 12.42 -37.20 -23.93
C LEU A 14 10.97 -37.59 -23.69
N GLY A 15 10.71 -38.82 -23.25
CA GLY A 15 9.38 -39.26 -22.88
C GLY A 15 8.79 -38.48 -21.70
N LEU A 16 9.59 -38.22 -20.67
CA LEU A 16 9.21 -37.40 -19.54
C LEU A 16 8.95 -35.94 -19.95
N MET A 17 9.76 -35.35 -20.81
CA MET A 17 9.53 -34.00 -21.34
C MET A 17 8.22 -33.89 -22.13
N ALA A 18 7.97 -34.88 -23.01
CA ALA A 18 6.75 -34.94 -23.80
C ALA A 18 5.49 -35.13 -22.89
N TRP A 19 5.63 -35.97 -21.86
CA TRP A 19 4.55 -36.18 -20.89
C TRP A 19 4.26 -34.94 -20.06
N ILE A 20 5.30 -34.23 -19.59
CA ILE A 20 5.14 -32.94 -18.86
C ILE A 20 4.54 -31.88 -19.78
N ALA A 21 4.95 -31.81 -21.04
CA ALA A 21 4.40 -30.85 -21.99
C ALA A 21 2.92 -31.15 -22.35
N SER A 22 2.55 -32.44 -22.44
CA SER A 22 1.16 -32.82 -22.75
C SER A 22 0.22 -32.68 -21.56
N ASN A 23 0.70 -32.84 -20.34
CA ASN A 23 -0.08 -32.60 -19.11
C ASN A 23 -0.05 -31.15 -18.63
N GLY A 24 0.60 -30.27 -19.34
CA GLY A 24 0.47 -28.82 -19.50
C GLY A 24 0.16 -27.96 -18.29
N GLY A 25 0.45 -28.38 -17.06
CA GLY A 25 0.04 -27.63 -15.89
C GLY A 25 1.13 -26.93 -15.07
N ALA A 26 2.40 -27.18 -15.37
CA ALA A 26 3.49 -26.78 -14.48
C ALA A 26 3.91 -25.32 -14.55
N TYR A 27 3.47 -24.57 -15.57
CA TYR A 27 3.86 -23.17 -15.78
C TYR A 27 2.72 -22.18 -15.95
N ASN A 28 1.48 -22.60 -15.80
CA ASN A 28 0.41 -21.65 -15.55
C ASN A 28 0.54 -21.24 -14.08
N GLY A 29 1.46 -20.34 -13.84
CA GLY A 29 1.65 -19.74 -12.53
C GLY A 29 0.29 -19.34 -11.99
N GLY A 30 -0.09 -19.93 -10.87
CA GLY A 30 -1.40 -19.89 -10.22
C GLY A 30 -2.34 -18.75 -10.63
N GLU A 31 -3.40 -18.53 -10.08
CA GLU A 31 -4.47 -17.56 -10.38
C GLU A 31 -4.11 -16.23 -11.12
N ALA A 32 -2.82 -15.91 -11.32
CA ALA A 32 -2.36 -14.76 -12.10
C ALA A 32 -2.84 -14.80 -13.58
N GLY A 33 -2.99 -16.00 -14.17
CA GLY A 33 -3.53 -16.16 -15.52
C GLY A 33 -5.02 -15.86 -15.60
N LYS A 34 -5.78 -16.07 -14.54
CA LYS A 34 -7.21 -15.73 -14.46
C LYS A 34 -7.44 -14.23 -14.29
N ILE A 35 -6.52 -13.54 -13.60
CA ILE A 35 -6.60 -12.09 -13.38
C ILE A 35 -6.45 -11.33 -14.71
N THR A 36 -5.58 -11.79 -15.61
CA THR A 36 -5.39 -11.13 -16.92
C THR A 36 -6.54 -11.37 -17.88
N GLN A 37 -7.23 -12.51 -17.81
CA GLN A 37 -8.44 -12.76 -18.62
C GLN A 37 -9.61 -11.90 -18.15
N ASP A 38 -9.73 -11.63 -16.86
CA ASP A 38 -10.81 -10.81 -16.29
C ASP A 38 -10.64 -9.31 -16.62
N ILE A 39 -9.41 -8.84 -16.75
CA ILE A 39 -9.12 -7.45 -17.16
C ILE A 39 -9.47 -7.22 -18.65
N GLY A 40 -9.28 -8.23 -19.53
CA GLY A 40 -9.61 -8.13 -20.95
C GLY A 40 -11.12 -8.18 -21.26
N ASN A 41 -11.92 -8.72 -20.36
CA ASN A 41 -13.36 -8.94 -20.59
C ASN A 41 -14.27 -7.90 -19.93
N ARG A 42 -13.71 -6.85 -19.32
CA ARG A 42 -14.47 -5.75 -18.69
C ARG A 42 -15.01 -4.69 -19.67
N GLN A 43 -14.95 -4.93 -20.96
CA GLN A 43 -15.61 -4.09 -21.96
C GLN A 43 -16.97 -4.68 -22.34
N GLY A 44 -17.91 -4.72 -21.43
CA GLY A 44 -19.26 -5.19 -21.73
C GLY A 44 -20.21 -5.09 -20.55
N SER A 45 -21.00 -4.04 -20.55
CA SER A 45 -22.32 -3.97 -19.90
C SER A 45 -22.34 -3.76 -18.39
N VAL A 46 -22.34 -2.51 -18.00
CA VAL A 46 -22.98 -2.05 -16.77
C VAL A 46 -24.49 -2.34 -16.89
N LYS A 47 -24.93 -3.46 -16.34
CA LYS A 47 -26.33 -3.63 -15.95
C LYS A 47 -26.41 -3.31 -14.46
N THR A 48 -27.01 -2.15 -14.21
CA THR A 48 -27.46 -1.71 -12.89
C THR A 48 -28.63 -2.61 -12.48
N ASP A 49 -28.36 -3.64 -11.70
CA ASP A 49 -29.38 -4.30 -10.91
C ASP A 49 -29.00 -4.12 -9.43
N ASN A 50 -29.83 -3.32 -8.75
CA ASN A 50 -29.79 -3.07 -7.30
C ASN A 50 -30.20 -4.34 -6.55
N ALA A 51 -29.28 -5.29 -6.40
CA ALA A 51 -29.33 -6.30 -5.36
C ALA A 51 -28.21 -6.02 -4.35
N PRO A 52 -28.40 -6.20 -3.04
CA PRO A 52 -27.35 -6.05 -2.07
C PRO A 52 -26.23 -7.06 -2.42
N GLN A 53 -25.14 -6.55 -2.96
CA GLN A 53 -23.98 -7.37 -3.31
C GLN A 53 -23.36 -7.83 -2.01
N GLU A 54 -23.56 -9.10 -1.68
CA GLU A 54 -22.86 -9.74 -0.58
C GLU A 54 -21.36 -9.63 -0.84
N LYS A 55 -20.65 -8.91 0.04
CA LYS A 55 -19.21 -8.67 -0.10
C LYS A 55 -18.52 -10.01 -0.25
N SER A 56 -17.65 -10.13 -1.24
CA SER A 56 -16.88 -11.35 -1.45
C SER A 56 -16.07 -11.68 -0.18
N ASP A 57 -15.84 -12.96 0.11
CA ASP A 57 -15.08 -13.37 1.31
C ASP A 57 -13.69 -12.71 1.36
N ARG A 58 -13.12 -12.43 0.20
CA ARG A 58 -11.86 -11.70 0.05
C ARG A 58 -11.96 -10.21 0.45
N GLU A 59 -13.10 -9.57 0.21
CA GLU A 59 -13.35 -8.20 0.68
C GLU A 59 -13.55 -8.15 2.19
N LYS A 60 -14.27 -9.13 2.76
CA LYS A 60 -14.42 -9.28 4.22
C LYS A 60 -13.08 -9.53 4.90
N GLU A 61 -12.24 -10.38 4.30
CA GLU A 61 -10.89 -10.67 4.81
C GLU A 61 -9.98 -9.45 4.72
N ASN A 62 -10.00 -8.70 3.62
CA ASN A 62 -9.25 -7.46 3.47
C ASN A 62 -9.74 -6.36 4.43
N GLU A 63 -11.04 -6.24 4.65
CA GLU A 63 -11.58 -5.33 5.67
C GLU A 63 -11.13 -5.73 7.07
N ALA A 64 -11.17 -7.03 7.41
CA ALA A 64 -10.71 -7.54 8.71
C ALA A 64 -9.20 -7.32 8.90
N LEU A 65 -8.39 -7.59 7.88
CA LEU A 65 -6.94 -7.31 7.89
C LEU A 65 -6.64 -5.83 8.02
N THR A 66 -7.40 -4.97 7.35
CA THR A 66 -7.25 -3.52 7.44
C THR A 66 -7.63 -3.03 8.82
N ALA A 67 -8.74 -3.53 9.39
CA ALA A 67 -9.18 -3.21 10.75
C ALA A 67 -8.18 -3.68 11.80
N LEU A 68 -7.59 -4.88 11.64
CA LEU A 68 -6.54 -5.38 12.52
C LEU A 68 -5.25 -4.58 12.40
N ARG A 69 -4.87 -4.19 11.18
CA ARG A 69 -3.71 -3.32 10.92
C ARG A 69 -3.91 -1.94 11.53
N ASP A 70 -5.10 -1.36 11.38
CA ASP A 70 -5.46 -0.07 11.99
C ASP A 70 -5.46 -0.15 13.50
N LYS A 71 -5.98 -1.25 14.06
CA LYS A 71 -5.98 -1.50 15.50
C LYS A 71 -4.55 -1.72 16.04
N ALA A 72 -3.72 -2.48 15.33
CA ALA A 72 -2.33 -2.73 15.73
C ALA A 72 -1.43 -1.50 15.53
N GLY A 73 -1.67 -0.69 14.48
CA GLY A 73 -0.92 0.54 14.21
C GLY A 73 -1.36 1.75 15.03
N ASN A 74 -2.58 1.70 15.61
CA ASN A 74 -3.19 2.79 16.36
C ASN A 74 -3.20 2.58 17.89
N VAL A 75 -2.51 1.57 18.41
CA VAL A 75 -2.37 1.45 19.87
C VAL A 75 -1.59 2.65 20.37
N GLY A 76 -2.33 3.68 20.84
CA GLY A 76 -1.78 4.93 21.37
C GLY A 76 -1.60 6.07 20.36
N SER A 77 -2.11 5.97 19.13
CA SER A 77 -2.11 7.08 18.18
C SER A 77 -3.49 7.73 18.04
N PHE A 78 -3.51 9.04 17.92
CA PHE A 78 -4.71 9.81 17.64
C PHE A 78 -5.15 9.64 16.17
N LYS A 79 -6.43 9.95 15.89
CA LYS A 79 -7.00 9.85 14.53
C LYS A 79 -6.37 10.88 13.59
N VAL A 80 -5.92 10.43 12.43
CA VAL A 80 -5.42 11.24 11.32
C VAL A 80 -6.31 11.09 10.09
N SER A 81 -6.24 12.04 9.14
CA SER A 81 -6.98 11.95 7.88
C SER A 81 -6.49 10.80 7.00
N ASP A 82 -7.36 10.30 6.14
CA ASP A 82 -7.00 9.27 5.17
C ASP A 82 -5.96 9.78 4.16
N GLU A 83 -5.96 11.09 3.91
CA GLU A 83 -4.96 11.72 3.05
C GLU A 83 -3.56 11.70 3.69
N PHE A 84 -3.43 12.07 4.96
CA PHE A 84 -2.17 11.93 5.68
C PHE A 84 -1.75 10.47 5.77
N LYS A 85 -2.68 9.58 6.09
CA LYS A 85 -2.45 8.14 6.23
C LYS A 85 -1.90 7.53 4.93
N SER A 86 -2.51 7.86 3.79
CA SER A 86 -2.13 7.28 2.49
C SER A 86 -0.85 7.87 1.90
N LYS A 87 -0.60 9.17 2.11
CA LYS A 87 0.51 9.89 1.45
C LYS A 87 1.74 10.08 2.34
N CYS A 88 1.57 10.19 3.65
CA CYS A 88 2.63 10.64 4.55
C CYS A 88 3.08 9.58 5.56
N SER A 89 2.15 8.78 6.08
CA SER A 89 2.39 7.92 7.24
C SER A 89 3.43 6.83 7.01
N SER A 90 3.55 6.30 5.80
CA SER A 90 4.52 5.25 5.46
C SER A 90 5.97 5.66 5.68
N CYS A 91 6.27 6.96 5.52
CA CYS A 91 7.62 7.48 5.70
C CYS A 91 7.77 8.29 6.99
N HIS A 92 6.72 8.98 7.43
CA HIS A 92 6.76 9.89 8.57
C HIS A 92 6.16 9.33 9.86
N GLY A 93 5.62 8.09 9.81
CA GLY A 93 4.90 7.47 10.93
C GLY A 93 3.44 7.88 10.99
N VAL A 94 2.60 7.01 11.56
CA VAL A 94 1.15 7.21 11.66
C VAL A 94 0.76 8.43 12.51
N ASP A 95 1.65 8.86 13.39
CA ASP A 95 1.53 10.03 14.27
C ASP A 95 2.49 11.18 13.89
N GLY A 96 3.19 11.06 12.76
CA GLY A 96 4.19 12.03 12.33
C GLY A 96 5.48 12.04 13.14
N SER A 97 5.71 11.05 14.01
CA SER A 97 6.90 10.97 14.86
C SER A 97 8.19 10.61 14.11
N GLY A 98 8.08 10.09 12.88
CA GLY A 98 9.20 9.50 12.14
C GLY A 98 9.61 8.13 12.66
N MET A 99 8.78 7.52 13.50
CA MET A 99 9.03 6.22 14.13
C MET A 99 7.84 5.29 13.92
N GLN A 100 8.10 3.99 13.81
CA GLN A 100 7.08 2.96 13.79
C GLN A 100 7.63 1.68 14.43
N TYR A 101 6.91 1.12 15.39
CA TYR A 101 7.33 -0.09 16.14
C TYR A 101 8.75 0.03 16.73
N GLY A 102 9.09 1.20 17.26
CA GLY A 102 10.41 1.48 17.82
C GLY A 102 11.54 1.67 16.80
N LYS A 103 11.23 1.58 15.49
CA LYS A 103 12.20 1.77 14.41
C LYS A 103 12.03 3.14 13.77
N LYS A 104 13.16 3.79 13.46
CA LYS A 104 13.18 5.05 12.73
C LYS A 104 12.80 4.81 11.27
N LEU A 105 11.88 5.62 10.75
CA LEU A 105 11.46 5.62 9.36
C LEU A 105 12.34 6.54 8.50
N MET A 106 12.15 6.49 7.18
CA MET A 106 12.93 7.29 6.23
C MET A 106 12.62 8.78 6.29
N GLY A 107 11.37 9.13 6.62
CA GLY A 107 10.93 10.52 6.72
C GLY A 107 11.33 11.16 8.06
N PRO A 108 11.63 12.46 8.05
CA PRO A 108 11.91 13.18 9.29
C PRO A 108 10.65 13.33 10.15
N ARG A 109 10.84 13.61 11.42
CA ARG A 109 9.75 13.89 12.36
C ARG A 109 8.98 15.14 11.93
N LEU A 110 7.67 15.00 11.82
CA LEU A 110 6.72 16.10 11.56
C LEU A 110 6.06 16.58 12.84
N PHE A 111 5.85 15.67 13.79
CA PHE A 111 5.20 15.94 15.07
C PHE A 111 5.90 17.08 15.84
N GLY A 112 5.11 18.07 16.27
CA GLY A 112 5.60 19.23 17.04
C GLY A 112 6.09 20.39 16.17
N GLN A 113 5.98 20.30 14.85
CA GLN A 113 6.24 21.43 13.96
C GLN A 113 4.96 22.27 13.78
N SER A 114 5.09 23.59 13.64
CA SER A 114 3.95 24.46 13.39
C SER A 114 3.35 24.26 12.01
N ALA A 115 2.05 24.52 11.85
CA ALA A 115 1.35 24.42 10.57
C ALA A 115 2.04 25.26 9.47
N ASP A 116 2.46 26.47 9.78
CA ASP A 116 3.13 27.34 8.79
C ASP A 116 4.50 26.82 8.38
N ALA A 117 5.27 26.25 9.32
CA ALA A 117 6.56 25.64 9.00
C ALA A 117 6.38 24.40 8.10
N ILE A 118 5.36 23.57 8.35
CA ILE A 118 5.03 22.44 7.50
C ILE A 118 4.56 22.91 6.13
N TYR A 119 3.62 23.87 6.08
CA TYR A 119 3.13 24.40 4.81
C TYR A 119 4.23 24.92 3.92
N LYS A 120 5.15 25.74 4.48
CA LYS A 120 6.30 26.25 3.74
C LYS A 120 7.16 25.12 3.16
N LYS A 121 7.42 24.06 3.94
CA LYS A 121 8.19 22.90 3.48
C LYS A 121 7.49 22.15 2.37
N LEU A 122 6.18 21.93 2.48
CA LEU A 122 5.39 21.26 1.44
C LEU A 122 5.40 22.07 0.14
N ASP A 123 5.21 23.39 0.24
CA ASP A 123 5.28 24.30 -0.91
C ASP A 123 6.68 24.32 -1.55
N ASP A 124 7.73 24.33 -0.75
CA ASP A 124 9.11 24.27 -1.22
C ASP A 124 9.42 22.97 -1.98
N PHE A 125 8.93 21.83 -1.50
CA PHE A 125 9.08 20.56 -2.21
C PHE A 125 8.26 20.52 -3.50
N LYS A 126 7.00 20.97 -3.46
CA LYS A 126 6.14 21.01 -4.64
C LYS A 126 6.72 21.90 -5.73
N ALA A 127 7.22 23.06 -5.38
CA ALA A 127 7.83 24.03 -6.30
C ALA A 127 9.25 23.62 -6.75
N GLY A 128 9.80 22.52 -6.23
CA GLY A 128 11.17 22.09 -6.56
C GLY A 128 12.28 22.94 -5.93
N ARG A 129 11.96 23.83 -4.98
CA ARG A 129 12.97 24.61 -4.24
C ARG A 129 13.75 23.76 -3.25
N LYS A 130 13.20 22.61 -2.88
CA LYS A 130 13.89 21.56 -2.11
C LYS A 130 13.97 20.28 -2.90
N GLU A 131 15.15 19.68 -2.97
CA GLU A 131 15.38 18.44 -3.68
C GLU A 131 14.89 17.24 -2.83
N ASN A 132 13.80 16.63 -3.25
CA ASN A 132 13.34 15.32 -2.81
C ASN A 132 12.32 14.82 -3.83
N ILE A 133 12.75 13.88 -4.67
CA ILE A 133 11.94 13.34 -5.75
C ILE A 133 10.64 12.69 -5.24
N VAL A 134 10.69 11.98 -4.10
CA VAL A 134 9.53 11.31 -3.51
C VAL A 134 8.52 12.35 -3.02
N MET A 135 8.98 13.32 -2.21
CA MET A 135 8.09 14.38 -1.71
C MET A 135 7.50 15.22 -2.84
N ARG A 136 8.30 15.59 -3.84
CA ARG A 136 7.81 16.32 -5.01
C ARG A 136 6.74 15.55 -5.76
N GLY A 137 6.97 14.25 -6.02
CA GLY A 137 6.00 13.38 -6.70
C GLY A 137 4.68 13.26 -5.97
N LEU A 138 4.71 13.08 -4.63
CA LEU A 138 3.51 12.99 -3.80
C LEU A 138 2.68 14.29 -3.79
N LEU A 139 3.36 15.44 -3.87
CA LEU A 139 2.72 16.76 -3.77
C LEU A 139 2.32 17.36 -5.12
N LEU A 140 2.75 16.77 -6.24
CA LEU A 140 2.57 17.33 -7.58
C LEU A 140 1.10 17.61 -7.92
N HIS A 141 0.23 16.68 -7.57
CA HIS A 141 -1.21 16.73 -7.88
C HIS A 141 -2.06 17.39 -6.77
N LEU A 142 -1.45 17.80 -5.65
CA LEU A 142 -2.15 18.49 -4.59
C LEU A 142 -2.24 19.99 -4.86
N GLU A 143 -3.40 20.59 -4.63
CA GLU A 143 -3.57 22.04 -4.71
C GLU A 143 -3.03 22.75 -3.46
N GLN A 144 -2.89 24.07 -3.52
CA GLN A 144 -2.42 24.85 -2.37
C GLN A 144 -3.33 24.72 -1.14
N LYS A 145 -4.64 24.57 -1.38
CA LYS A 145 -5.62 24.31 -0.30
C LYS A 145 -5.37 22.98 0.42
N ASP A 146 -4.97 21.95 -0.35
CA ASP A 146 -4.68 20.61 0.20
C ASP A 146 -3.41 20.64 1.03
N LEU A 147 -2.37 21.32 0.54
CA LEU A 147 -1.13 21.55 1.30
C LEU A 147 -1.40 22.28 2.62
N ARG A 148 -2.26 23.29 2.58
CA ARG A 148 -2.63 24.03 3.80
C ARG A 148 -3.43 23.17 4.77
N ARG A 149 -4.37 22.35 4.26
CA ARG A 149 -5.15 21.41 5.07
C ARG A 149 -4.25 20.39 5.76
N LEU A 150 -3.34 19.74 5.02
CA LEU A 150 -2.36 18.79 5.57
C LEU A 150 -1.45 19.45 6.59
N ALA A 151 -0.98 20.67 6.31
CA ALA A 151 -0.13 21.40 7.23
C ALA A 151 -0.83 21.74 8.54
N ASN A 152 -2.08 22.17 8.48
CA ASN A 152 -2.89 22.47 9.66
C ASN A 152 -3.12 21.19 10.48
N GLU A 153 -3.49 20.09 9.82
CA GLU A 153 -3.67 18.80 10.47
C GLU A 153 -2.41 18.35 11.21
N ILE A 154 -1.24 18.41 10.56
CA ILE A 154 0.04 18.02 11.17
C ILE A 154 0.38 18.95 12.36
N GLY A 155 0.10 20.23 12.24
CA GLY A 155 0.28 21.21 13.32
C GLY A 155 -0.56 20.91 14.56
N GLU A 156 -1.72 20.26 14.39
CA GLU A 156 -2.62 19.86 15.48
C GLU A 156 -2.22 18.57 16.20
N PHE A 157 -1.28 17.78 15.66
CA PHE A 157 -0.90 16.48 16.23
C PHE A 157 -0.56 16.51 17.72
N PRO A 158 0.19 17.51 18.25
CA PRO A 158 0.46 17.59 19.67
C PRO A 158 -0.80 17.76 20.52
N ALA A 159 -1.75 18.59 20.06
CA ALA A 159 -3.01 18.81 20.75
C ALA A 159 -3.90 17.56 20.73
N ARG A 160 -3.98 16.87 19.58
CA ARG A 160 -4.73 15.61 19.43
C ARG A 160 -4.17 14.51 20.33
N LYS A 161 -2.85 14.42 20.43
CA LYS A 161 -2.20 13.45 21.31
C LYS A 161 -2.53 13.73 22.78
N LYS A 162 -2.42 14.99 23.20
CA LYS A 162 -2.78 15.39 24.56
C LYS A 162 -4.24 15.08 24.89
N ALA A 163 -5.17 15.39 23.99
CA ALA A 163 -6.59 15.07 24.18
C ALA A 163 -6.84 13.56 24.34
N LEU A 164 -6.10 12.71 23.59
CA LEU A 164 -6.18 11.27 23.74
C LEU A 164 -5.64 10.80 25.10
N GLU A 165 -4.54 11.35 25.57
CA GLU A 165 -3.95 11.03 26.88
C GLU A 165 -4.88 11.44 28.02
N ASP A 166 -5.55 12.59 27.92
CA ASP A 166 -6.49 13.08 28.91
C ASP A 166 -7.80 12.26 28.94
N SER A 167 -8.22 11.69 27.80
CA SER A 167 -9.41 10.82 27.71
C SER A 167 -9.19 9.42 28.26
N ASN A 168 -7.93 8.98 28.42
CA ASN A 168 -7.56 7.64 28.90
C ASN A 168 -7.19 7.63 30.40
N LYS A 169 -7.33 8.78 31.11
CA LYS A 169 -7.16 8.90 32.56
C LYS A 169 -8.47 8.74 33.30
#